data_ea395fab1e781676d972c1e2eed914d5
#
_entry.id   ea395fab1e781676d972c1e2eed914d5
#
_cell.length_a   1.000
_cell.length_b   1.000
_cell.length_c   1.000
_cell.angle_alpha   90.00
_cell.angle_beta   90.00
_cell.angle_gamma   90.00
#
_symmetry.space_group_name_H-M   'P 1'
#
loop_
_entity.id
_entity.type
_entity.pdbx_description
1 polymer ?
#
loop_
_entity_poly.entity_id
_entity_poly.type
_entity_poly.pdbx_seq_one_letter_code
_entity_poly.pdbx_strand_id
1 'polypeptide(L)'
;DIQVLCPSRKGELGTVSFNKKLQEKLNPPHEEKREVVINQIILREGDKVMQSKNNYNLPWSKEDGTCGEGVYNGDVGILLEIDKREGTLIVQVDDKLVLYTMESASELEHAYAVTVHKSQGNEFPAVIMPMFPGPPQLYYRNLLYTGITRAKDMVILVGTERTVYTMVENDRKTRRYSGLYYFMIGEAEHEKAEFEK
;
A
#
# COMPACT_ATOMS: atom_id res chain seq x y z
N ASP A 1 13.12 0.56 10.03
CA ASP A 1 11.94 1.20 9.42
C ASP A 1 10.65 0.68 10.05
N ILE A 2 9.77 1.60 10.40
CA ILE A 2 8.45 1.31 10.97
C ILE A 2 7.40 1.61 9.92
N GLN A 3 6.40 0.73 9.76
CA GLN A 3 5.27 0.92 8.85
C GLN A 3 3.95 0.90 9.60
N VAL A 4 3.12 1.92 9.41
CA VAL A 4 1.75 1.92 9.91
C VAL A 4 0.84 1.22 8.89
N LEU A 5 0.09 0.20 9.32
CA LEU A 5 -0.86 -0.54 8.50
C LEU A 5 -2.29 -0.30 8.99
N CYS A 6 -3.10 0.35 8.16
CA CYS A 6 -4.49 0.65 8.48
C CYS A 6 -5.46 -0.33 7.81
N PRO A 7 -6.57 -0.67 8.47
CA PRO A 7 -7.63 -1.48 7.86
C PRO A 7 -8.32 -0.79 6.68
N SER A 8 -8.38 0.55 6.69
CA SER A 8 -9.12 1.34 5.69
C SER A 8 -8.33 2.54 5.18
N ARG A 9 -8.80 3.11 4.05
CA ARG A 9 -8.28 4.37 3.51
C ARG A 9 -8.98 5.59 4.11
N LYS A 10 -10.28 5.51 4.33
CA LYS A 10 -11.14 6.62 4.79
C LYS A 10 -11.40 6.56 6.30
N GLY A 11 -11.83 7.70 6.85
CA GLY A 11 -12.14 7.85 8.27
C GLY A 11 -10.95 8.36 9.10
N GLU A 12 -11.18 8.62 10.38
CA GLU A 12 -10.15 9.16 11.29
C GLU A 12 -8.93 8.24 11.45
N LEU A 13 -9.15 6.93 11.41
CA LEU A 13 -8.14 5.87 11.50
C LEU A 13 -7.76 5.30 10.13
N GLY A 14 -8.14 5.97 9.06
CA GLY A 14 -7.76 5.63 7.71
C GLY A 14 -6.41 6.21 7.30
N THR A 15 -5.81 5.63 6.25
CA THR A 15 -4.49 6.06 5.78
C THR A 15 -4.41 7.53 5.41
N VAL A 16 -5.48 8.13 4.88
CA VAL A 16 -5.51 9.56 4.51
C VAL A 16 -5.30 10.44 5.74
N SER A 17 -6.03 10.18 6.84
CA SER A 17 -5.91 10.94 8.08
C SER A 17 -4.55 10.71 8.76
N PHE A 18 -4.09 9.45 8.82
CA PHE A 18 -2.79 9.13 9.40
C PHE A 18 -1.65 9.75 8.62
N ASN A 19 -1.65 9.66 7.30
CA ASN A 19 -0.60 10.21 6.47
C ASN A 19 -0.45 11.72 6.67
N LYS A 20 -1.56 12.48 6.74
CA LYS A 20 -1.53 13.91 7.04
C LYS A 20 -0.89 14.19 8.40
N LYS A 21 -1.34 13.50 9.45
CA LYS A 21 -0.84 13.69 10.82
C LYS A 21 0.63 13.27 10.96
N LEU A 22 1.01 12.17 10.29
CA LEU A 22 2.38 11.66 10.33
C LEU A 22 3.32 12.57 9.55
N GLN A 23 2.92 13.08 8.37
CA GLN A 23 3.71 14.07 7.64
C GLN A 23 3.96 15.32 8.50
N GLU A 24 2.93 15.89 9.13
CA GLU A 24 3.04 17.06 10.01
C GLU A 24 4.03 16.85 11.18
N LYS A 25 4.16 15.61 11.68
CA LYS A 25 5.03 15.27 12.81
C LYS A 25 6.41 14.81 12.42
N LEU A 26 6.53 14.00 11.36
CA LEU A 26 7.78 13.35 10.96
C LEU A 26 8.54 14.18 9.90
N ASN A 27 7.81 14.92 9.08
CA ASN A 27 8.36 15.78 8.05
C ASN A 27 7.62 17.12 8.02
N PRO A 28 7.76 17.96 9.07
CA PRO A 28 7.10 19.27 9.13
C PRO A 28 7.60 20.21 8.03
N PRO A 29 6.83 21.26 7.66
CA PRO A 29 7.28 22.28 6.73
C PRO A 29 8.57 22.92 7.23
N HIS A 30 9.49 23.22 6.31
CA HIS A 30 10.73 23.92 6.58
C HIS A 30 11.11 24.79 5.39
N GLU A 31 11.75 25.95 5.63
CA GLU A 31 12.10 26.90 4.56
C GLU A 31 13.02 26.31 3.48
N GLU A 32 13.86 25.34 3.85
CA GLU A 32 14.78 24.66 2.94
C GLU A 32 14.11 23.53 2.13
N LYS A 33 12.90 23.11 2.50
CA LYS A 33 12.19 22.00 1.82
C LYS A 33 11.23 22.54 0.79
N ARG A 34 11.33 22.03 -0.42
CA ARG A 34 10.39 22.34 -1.48
C ARG A 34 9.13 21.50 -1.33
N GLU A 35 8.01 22.09 -1.72
CA GLU A 35 6.69 21.45 -1.68
C GLU A 35 5.99 21.63 -3.02
N VAL A 36 5.15 20.65 -3.37
CA VAL A 36 4.24 20.73 -4.51
C VAL A 36 2.88 20.15 -4.12
N VAL A 37 1.81 20.73 -4.67
CA VAL A 37 0.45 20.24 -4.47
C VAL A 37 0.04 19.44 -5.70
N ILE A 38 -0.23 18.14 -5.53
CA ILE A 38 -0.68 17.24 -6.59
C ILE A 38 -1.92 16.50 -6.07
N ASN A 39 -3.02 16.53 -6.80
CA ASN A 39 -4.29 15.88 -6.41
C ASN A 39 -4.75 16.22 -4.99
N GLN A 40 -4.62 17.47 -4.57
CA GLN A 40 -4.95 17.96 -3.21
C GLN A 40 -4.06 17.38 -2.09
N ILE A 41 -2.97 16.73 -2.45
CA ILE A 41 -1.95 16.23 -1.52
C ILE A 41 -0.74 17.15 -1.61
N ILE A 42 -0.22 17.59 -0.46
CA ILE A 42 1.04 18.33 -0.38
C ILE A 42 2.16 17.31 -0.30
N LEU A 43 2.96 17.19 -1.35
CA LEU A 43 4.20 16.42 -1.35
C LEU A 43 5.37 17.34 -1.00
N ARG A 44 6.22 16.91 -0.09
CA ARG A 44 7.36 17.66 0.43
C ARG A 44 8.63 16.82 0.36
N GLU A 45 9.74 17.44 0.08
CA GLU A 45 11.06 16.78 0.15
C GLU A 45 11.26 16.12 1.52
N GLY A 46 11.67 14.84 1.50
CA GLY A 46 11.77 13.97 2.67
C GLY A 46 10.50 13.15 2.94
N ASP A 47 9.42 13.32 2.18
CA ASP A 47 8.22 12.52 2.36
C ASP A 47 8.44 11.06 1.97
N LYS A 48 7.87 10.15 2.77
CA LYS A 48 7.71 8.76 2.42
C LYS A 48 6.52 8.63 1.49
N VAL A 49 6.77 8.17 0.27
CA VAL A 49 5.77 8.07 -0.80
C VAL A 49 5.69 6.66 -1.35
N MET A 50 4.59 6.35 -2.04
CA MET A 50 4.35 5.06 -2.66
C MET A 50 3.75 5.25 -4.05
N GLN A 51 4.20 4.47 -5.00
CA GLN A 51 3.58 4.34 -6.31
C GLN A 51 2.21 3.68 -6.18
N SER A 52 1.17 4.32 -6.71
CA SER A 52 -0.22 3.88 -6.53
C SER A 52 -0.74 2.95 -7.63
N LYS A 53 -0.04 2.85 -8.74
CA LYS A 53 -0.34 1.97 -9.90
C LYS A 53 0.95 1.61 -10.64
N ASN A 54 0.92 0.55 -11.45
CA ASN A 54 2.06 0.20 -12.29
C ASN A 54 2.27 1.26 -13.37
N ASN A 55 3.53 1.70 -13.53
CA ASN A 55 3.94 2.56 -14.63
C ASN A 55 5.26 2.01 -15.21
N TYR A 56 5.14 1.35 -16.35
CA TYR A 56 6.26 0.65 -17.00
C TYR A 56 7.22 1.59 -17.74
N ASN A 57 6.85 2.86 -17.90
CA ASN A 57 7.61 3.84 -18.69
C ASN A 57 8.32 4.89 -17.81
N LEU A 58 8.26 4.78 -16.48
CA LEU A 58 8.97 5.68 -15.58
C LEU A 58 10.46 5.37 -15.62
N PRO A 59 11.32 6.32 -16.05
CA PRO A 59 12.76 6.10 -16.07
C PRO A 59 13.35 6.13 -14.67
N TRP A 60 14.31 5.27 -14.45
CA TRP A 60 15.13 5.27 -13.24
C TRP A 60 16.60 5.03 -13.56
N SER A 61 17.45 5.50 -12.66
CA SER A 61 18.90 5.27 -12.68
C SER A 61 19.40 4.82 -11.32
N LYS A 62 20.52 4.13 -11.29
CA LYS A 62 21.24 3.77 -10.07
C LYS A 62 22.56 4.52 -10.00
N GLU A 63 23.18 4.53 -8.81
CA GLU A 63 24.49 5.16 -8.59
C GLU A 63 25.62 4.53 -9.42
N ASP A 64 25.51 3.25 -9.77
CA ASP A 64 26.47 2.53 -10.62
C ASP A 64 26.35 2.85 -12.11
N GLY A 65 25.43 3.75 -12.49
CA GLY A 65 25.15 4.15 -13.87
C GLY A 65 24.16 3.24 -14.60
N THR A 66 23.67 2.18 -13.97
CA THR A 66 22.61 1.35 -14.55
C THR A 66 21.32 2.15 -14.67
N CYS A 67 20.67 2.08 -15.82
CA CYS A 67 19.40 2.74 -16.10
C CYS A 67 18.35 1.73 -16.55
N GLY A 68 17.10 2.05 -16.35
CA GLY A 68 15.97 1.24 -16.81
C GLY A 68 14.65 1.99 -16.68
N GLU A 69 13.56 1.26 -16.88
CA GLU A 69 12.20 1.78 -16.80
C GLU A 69 11.33 0.86 -15.96
N GLY A 70 10.27 1.45 -15.40
CA GLY A 70 9.24 0.73 -14.67
C GLY A 70 9.32 0.86 -13.15
N VAL A 71 8.18 1.29 -12.58
CA VAL A 71 7.89 1.35 -11.13
C VAL A 71 6.51 0.75 -10.90
N TYR A 72 6.36 0.00 -9.84
CA TYR A 72 5.19 -0.84 -9.66
C TYR A 72 4.31 -0.36 -8.49
N ASN A 73 3.03 -0.71 -8.57
CA ASN A 73 2.08 -0.42 -7.50
C ASN A 73 2.54 -1.06 -6.19
N GLY A 74 2.73 -0.22 -5.17
CA GLY A 74 3.22 -0.65 -3.87
C GLY A 74 4.70 -0.37 -3.62
N ASP A 75 5.47 0.01 -4.64
CA ASP A 75 6.86 0.45 -4.47
C ASP A 75 6.89 1.70 -3.58
N VAL A 76 7.65 1.63 -2.51
CA VAL A 76 7.77 2.70 -1.50
C VAL A 76 9.13 3.35 -1.63
N GLY A 77 9.15 4.67 -1.54
CA GLY A 77 10.38 5.45 -1.64
C GLY A 77 10.35 6.73 -0.80
N ILE A 78 11.44 7.49 -0.90
CA ILE A 78 11.58 8.82 -0.29
C ILE A 78 11.66 9.86 -1.40
N LEU A 79 10.84 10.89 -1.32
CA LEU A 79 10.89 12.04 -2.22
C LEU A 79 12.12 12.89 -1.88
N LEU A 80 13.15 12.80 -2.72
CA LEU A 80 14.43 13.47 -2.46
C LEU A 80 14.42 14.92 -2.91
N GLU A 81 13.87 15.18 -4.11
CA GLU A 81 13.99 16.48 -4.75
C GLU A 81 12.72 16.86 -5.52
N ILE A 82 12.39 18.16 -5.49
CA ILE A 82 11.31 18.77 -6.27
C ILE A 82 11.91 19.92 -7.07
N ASP A 83 12.02 19.80 -8.39
CA ASP A 83 12.38 20.91 -9.24
C ASP A 83 11.13 21.56 -9.86
N LYS A 84 10.75 22.73 -9.31
CA LYS A 84 9.59 23.49 -9.79
C LYS A 84 9.82 24.16 -11.16
N ARG A 85 11.08 24.36 -11.58
CA ARG A 85 11.41 25.02 -12.86
C ARG A 85 11.30 24.02 -13.99
N GLU A 86 11.89 22.85 -13.79
CA GLU A 86 11.84 21.74 -14.75
C GLU A 86 10.52 20.95 -14.66
N GLY A 87 9.76 21.13 -13.58
CA GLY A 87 8.52 20.38 -13.34
C GLY A 87 8.74 18.90 -13.07
N THR A 88 9.81 18.58 -12.35
CA THR A 88 10.21 17.19 -12.07
C THR A 88 10.35 16.92 -10.58
N LEU A 89 10.21 15.63 -10.20
CA LEU A 89 10.46 15.11 -8.87
C LEU A 89 11.39 13.89 -8.96
N ILE A 90 12.27 13.75 -7.98
CA ILE A 90 13.14 12.57 -7.84
C ILE A 90 12.73 11.81 -6.59
N VAL A 91 12.38 10.54 -6.77
CA VAL A 91 12.03 9.63 -5.69
C VAL A 91 13.04 8.49 -5.65
N GLN A 92 13.65 8.27 -4.49
CA GLN A 92 14.49 7.10 -4.26
C GLN A 92 13.63 5.90 -3.86
N VAL A 93 13.63 4.87 -4.68
CA VAL A 93 12.97 3.58 -4.42
C VAL A 93 14.06 2.52 -4.36
N ASP A 94 14.32 1.97 -3.19
CA ASP A 94 15.48 1.10 -2.90
C ASP A 94 16.80 1.76 -3.36
N ASP A 95 17.49 1.17 -4.33
CA ASP A 95 18.72 1.66 -4.94
C ASP A 95 18.52 2.45 -6.25
N LYS A 96 17.25 2.77 -6.60
CA LYS A 96 16.87 3.45 -7.83
C LYS A 96 16.47 4.90 -7.56
N LEU A 97 16.94 5.81 -8.38
CA LEU A 97 16.46 7.19 -8.47
C LEU A 97 15.46 7.27 -9.62
N VAL A 98 14.20 7.45 -9.28
CA VAL A 98 13.09 7.49 -10.25
C VAL A 98 12.73 8.94 -10.55
N LEU A 99 12.69 9.28 -11.84
CA LEU A 99 12.34 10.62 -12.30
C LEU A 99 10.86 10.69 -12.65
N TYR A 100 10.14 11.54 -11.94
CA TYR A 100 8.73 11.84 -12.18
C TYR A 100 8.58 13.21 -12.84
N THR A 101 7.66 13.32 -13.79
CA THR A 101 7.09 14.59 -14.22
C THR A 101 5.93 14.98 -13.30
N MET A 102 5.44 16.23 -13.36
CA MET A 102 4.24 16.64 -12.59
C MET A 102 3.01 15.78 -12.93
N GLU A 103 2.90 15.28 -14.16
CA GLU A 103 1.82 14.39 -14.57
C GLU A 103 1.95 13.02 -13.90
N SER A 104 3.10 12.35 -14.04
CA SER A 104 3.35 11.04 -13.46
C SER A 104 3.40 11.08 -11.93
N ALA A 105 3.77 12.19 -11.30
CA ALA A 105 3.73 12.37 -9.85
C ALA A 105 2.30 12.33 -9.28
N SER A 106 1.26 12.44 -10.13
CA SER A 106 -0.13 12.17 -9.75
C SER A 106 -0.39 10.72 -9.32
N GLU A 107 0.53 9.83 -9.60
CA GLU A 107 0.52 8.41 -9.22
C GLU A 107 1.14 8.17 -7.83
N LEU A 108 1.73 9.20 -7.21
CA LEU A 108 2.31 9.11 -5.87
C LEU A 108 1.25 9.37 -4.80
N GLU A 109 1.34 8.60 -3.74
CA GLU A 109 0.58 8.79 -2.50
C GLU A 109 1.55 8.80 -1.31
N HIS A 110 1.18 9.45 -0.19
CA HIS A 110 1.94 9.32 1.04
C HIS A 110 1.96 7.87 1.54
N ALA A 111 3.08 7.43 2.07
CA ALA A 111 3.30 6.05 2.53
C ALA A 111 3.74 5.93 3.99
N TYR A 112 3.56 6.95 4.82
CA TYR A 112 3.76 6.83 6.27
C TYR A 112 2.80 5.79 6.87
N ALA A 113 1.56 5.79 6.39
CA ALA A 113 0.56 4.76 6.64
C ALA A 113 0.00 4.23 5.31
N VAL A 114 -0.07 2.91 5.17
CA VAL A 114 -0.66 2.23 4.01
C VAL A 114 -1.77 1.28 4.46
N THR A 115 -2.65 0.87 3.55
CA THR A 115 -3.64 -0.16 3.90
C THR A 115 -2.98 -1.53 3.96
N VAL A 116 -3.52 -2.42 4.81
CA VAL A 116 -3.05 -3.81 4.88
C VAL A 116 -3.05 -4.48 3.50
N HIS A 117 -4.03 -4.16 2.64
CA HIS A 117 -4.08 -4.71 1.28
C HIS A 117 -2.92 -4.21 0.40
N LYS A 118 -2.56 -2.94 0.50
CA LYS A 118 -1.45 -2.36 -0.27
C LYS A 118 -0.06 -2.80 0.25
N SER A 119 0.02 -3.32 1.48
CA SER A 119 1.25 -3.87 2.02
C SER A 119 1.53 -5.32 1.59
N GLN A 120 0.61 -5.96 0.86
CA GLN A 120 0.81 -7.32 0.35
C GLN A 120 2.02 -7.37 -0.60
N GLY A 121 2.90 -8.33 -0.38
CA GLY A 121 4.16 -8.45 -1.12
C GLY A 121 5.35 -7.76 -0.43
N ASN A 122 5.10 -6.79 0.45
CA ASN A 122 6.14 -6.09 1.20
C ASN A 122 6.28 -6.65 2.61
N GLU A 123 7.47 -6.51 3.19
CA GLU A 123 7.79 -6.85 4.58
C GLU A 123 8.51 -5.68 5.24
N PHE A 124 8.26 -5.50 6.54
CA PHE A 124 8.82 -4.38 7.30
C PHE A 124 9.45 -4.88 8.60
N PRO A 125 10.56 -4.31 9.08
CA PRO A 125 11.13 -4.66 10.38
C PRO A 125 10.11 -4.52 11.51
N ALA A 126 9.35 -3.42 11.53
CA ALA A 126 8.30 -3.20 12.54
C ALA A 126 7.01 -2.71 11.90
N VAL A 127 5.88 -3.21 12.38
CA VAL A 127 4.54 -2.83 11.94
C VAL A 127 3.74 -2.29 13.13
N ILE A 128 3.06 -1.16 12.91
CA ILE A 128 2.07 -0.62 13.86
C ILE A 128 0.68 -0.74 13.23
N MET A 129 -0.26 -1.35 13.94
CA MET A 129 -1.66 -1.47 13.49
C MET A 129 -2.62 -0.80 14.47
N PRO A 130 -3.41 0.20 14.05
CA PRO A 130 -4.48 0.75 14.87
C PRO A 130 -5.65 -0.24 14.98
N MET A 131 -5.95 -0.68 16.20
CA MET A 131 -6.99 -1.67 16.54
C MET A 131 -8.13 -1.01 17.31
N PHE A 132 -8.95 -0.23 16.63
CA PHE A 132 -10.12 0.43 17.18
C PHE A 132 -11.40 -0.09 16.52
N PRO A 133 -12.57 0.03 17.15
CA PRO A 133 -13.83 -0.42 16.58
C PRO A 133 -14.09 0.17 15.19
N GLY A 134 -14.52 -0.67 14.26
CA GLY A 134 -14.78 -0.28 12.89
C GLY A 134 -15.76 -1.22 12.17
N PRO A 135 -16.04 -0.98 10.90
CA PRO A 135 -17.01 -1.77 10.15
C PRO A 135 -16.59 -3.25 10.10
N PRO A 136 -17.50 -4.20 10.45
CA PRO A 136 -17.19 -5.63 10.47
C PRO A 136 -16.69 -6.18 9.12
N GLN A 137 -17.03 -5.51 8.01
CA GLN A 137 -16.59 -5.88 6.67
C GLN A 137 -15.09 -5.70 6.46
N LEU A 138 -14.45 -4.79 7.23
CA LEU A 138 -13.01 -4.50 7.18
C LEU A 138 -12.25 -5.13 8.33
N TYR A 139 -12.95 -5.51 9.41
CA TYR A 139 -12.35 -6.02 10.65
C TYR A 139 -12.58 -7.53 10.74
N TYR A 140 -11.79 -8.31 10.01
CA TYR A 140 -11.89 -9.76 9.95
C TYR A 140 -10.52 -10.43 10.13
N ARG A 141 -10.54 -11.72 10.52
CA ARG A 141 -9.35 -12.51 10.87
C ARG A 141 -8.24 -12.44 9.82
N ASN A 142 -8.57 -12.61 8.55
CA ASN A 142 -7.54 -12.65 7.50
C ASN A 142 -6.87 -11.28 7.30
N LEU A 143 -7.57 -10.16 7.53
CA LEU A 143 -6.94 -8.84 7.48
C LEU A 143 -5.92 -8.68 8.60
N LEU A 144 -6.29 -9.06 9.82
CA LEU A 144 -5.38 -9.04 10.98
C LEU A 144 -4.17 -9.93 10.72
N TYR A 145 -4.38 -11.17 10.28
CA TYR A 145 -3.31 -12.09 9.93
C TYR A 145 -2.37 -11.50 8.87
N THR A 146 -2.93 -10.97 7.77
CA THR A 146 -2.14 -10.37 6.69
C THR A 146 -1.28 -9.22 7.21
N GLY A 147 -1.84 -8.35 8.06
CA GLY A 147 -1.10 -7.23 8.63
C GLY A 147 0.03 -7.67 9.57
N ILE A 148 -0.24 -8.63 10.46
CA ILE A 148 0.76 -9.16 11.39
C ILE A 148 1.93 -9.83 10.64
N THR A 149 1.62 -10.60 9.60
CA THR A 149 2.64 -11.30 8.81
C THR A 149 3.47 -10.38 7.90
N ARG A 150 3.21 -9.08 7.88
CA ARG A 150 4.09 -8.09 7.22
C ARG A 150 5.27 -7.67 8.09
N ALA A 151 5.24 -7.94 9.38
CA ALA A 151 6.34 -7.63 10.29
C ALA A 151 7.37 -8.77 10.31
N LYS A 152 8.65 -8.39 10.24
CA LYS A 152 9.79 -9.32 10.41
C LYS A 152 10.11 -9.53 11.90
N ASP A 153 10.21 -8.42 12.64
CA ASP A 153 10.75 -8.43 14.00
C ASP A 153 9.71 -8.04 15.05
N MET A 154 8.85 -7.06 14.76
CA MET A 154 7.95 -6.50 15.77
C MET A 154 6.59 -6.11 15.21
N VAL A 155 5.53 -6.43 15.97
CA VAL A 155 4.17 -5.93 15.74
C VAL A 155 3.70 -5.16 16.97
N ILE A 156 3.19 -3.95 16.76
CA ILE A 156 2.58 -3.11 17.80
C ILE A 156 1.11 -2.91 17.45
N LEU A 157 0.22 -3.48 18.25
CA LEU A 157 -1.22 -3.26 18.13
C LEU A 157 -1.63 -2.13 19.07
N VAL A 158 -2.15 -1.03 18.50
CA VAL A 158 -2.56 0.16 19.25
C VAL A 158 -4.07 0.27 19.26
N GLY A 159 -4.70 0.05 20.40
CA GLY A 159 -6.16 0.13 20.49
C GLY A 159 -6.74 -0.73 21.60
N THR A 160 -7.88 -1.37 21.35
CA THR A 160 -8.57 -2.18 22.34
C THR A 160 -8.42 -3.68 22.07
N GLU A 161 -8.14 -4.45 23.12
CA GLU A 161 -8.09 -5.91 23.06
C GLU A 161 -9.38 -6.50 22.48
N ARG A 162 -10.53 -5.91 22.84
CA ARG A 162 -11.85 -6.31 22.32
C ARG A 162 -11.89 -6.29 20.80
N THR A 163 -11.29 -5.28 20.16
CA THR A 163 -11.25 -5.19 18.69
C THR A 163 -10.44 -6.34 18.10
N VAL A 164 -9.32 -6.67 18.70
CA VAL A 164 -8.48 -7.80 18.27
C VAL A 164 -9.26 -9.11 18.37
N TYR A 165 -9.90 -9.39 19.51
CA TYR A 165 -10.75 -10.58 19.67
C TYR A 165 -11.90 -10.62 18.65
N THR A 166 -12.59 -9.50 18.45
CA THR A 166 -13.66 -9.41 17.44
C THR A 166 -13.14 -9.76 16.04
N MET A 167 -11.93 -9.31 15.68
CA MET A 167 -11.33 -9.66 14.40
C MET A 167 -10.95 -11.14 14.31
N VAL A 168 -10.43 -11.71 15.38
CA VAL A 168 -10.07 -13.14 15.44
C VAL A 168 -11.30 -14.04 15.31
N GLU A 169 -12.42 -13.66 15.91
CA GLU A 169 -13.69 -14.40 15.82
C GLU A 169 -14.39 -14.22 14.46
N ASN A 170 -14.15 -13.08 13.80
CA ASN A 170 -14.76 -12.79 12.51
C ASN A 170 -14.02 -13.51 11.36
N ASP A 171 -14.41 -14.75 11.10
CA ASP A 171 -13.85 -15.59 10.04
C ASP A 171 -14.62 -15.49 8.72
N ARG A 172 -15.31 -14.37 8.47
CA ARG A 172 -16.10 -14.16 7.25
C ARG A 172 -15.29 -14.54 6.02
N LYS A 173 -15.58 -15.73 5.51
CA LYS A 173 -15.13 -16.15 4.19
C LYS A 173 -16.04 -15.47 3.17
N THR A 174 -15.50 -14.55 2.40
CA THR A 174 -16.18 -14.06 1.20
C THR A 174 -16.34 -15.25 0.28
N ARG A 175 -17.53 -15.83 0.20
CA ARG A 175 -17.82 -16.91 -0.75
C ARG A 175 -17.61 -16.34 -2.14
N ARG A 176 -16.58 -16.82 -2.81
CA ARG A 176 -16.40 -16.52 -4.23
C ARG A 176 -17.40 -17.37 -5.01
N TYR A 177 -18.36 -16.71 -5.61
CA TYR A 177 -19.25 -17.36 -6.58
C TYR A 177 -18.44 -17.52 -7.88
N SER A 178 -17.75 -18.66 -8.02
CA SER A 178 -17.12 -19.02 -9.29
C SER A 178 -17.95 -20.12 -9.94
N GLY A 179 -18.08 -20.08 -11.26
CA GLY A 179 -18.70 -21.15 -12.04
C GLY A 179 -17.85 -22.42 -12.13
N LEU A 180 -16.64 -22.43 -11.57
CA LEU A 180 -15.68 -23.53 -11.69
C LEU A 180 -16.27 -24.88 -11.28
N TYR A 181 -17.03 -24.92 -10.18
CA TYR A 181 -17.69 -26.15 -9.72
C TYR A 181 -18.66 -26.68 -10.74
N TYR A 182 -19.48 -25.84 -11.37
CA TYR A 182 -20.44 -26.21 -12.38
C TYR A 182 -19.78 -26.65 -13.70
N PHE A 183 -18.67 -25.99 -14.09
CA PHE A 183 -17.90 -26.40 -15.25
C PHE A 183 -17.24 -27.76 -15.03
N MET A 184 -16.68 -28.01 -13.86
CA MET A 184 -16.07 -29.32 -13.55
C MET A 184 -17.09 -30.47 -13.52
N ILE A 185 -18.31 -30.22 -13.02
CA ILE A 185 -19.38 -31.25 -13.03
C ILE A 185 -19.91 -31.45 -14.44
N GLY A 186 -20.12 -30.36 -15.20
CA GLY A 186 -20.62 -30.46 -16.59
C GLY A 186 -19.68 -31.24 -17.51
N GLU A 187 -18.37 -31.05 -17.37
CA GLU A 187 -17.39 -31.87 -18.09
C GLU A 187 -17.44 -33.35 -17.66
N ALA A 188 -17.57 -33.62 -16.36
CA ALA A 188 -17.67 -35.01 -15.86
C ALA A 188 -18.97 -35.72 -16.29
N GLU A 189 -20.07 -35.00 -16.49
CA GLU A 189 -21.31 -35.54 -17.02
C GLU A 189 -21.24 -35.78 -18.54
N HIS A 190 -20.53 -34.91 -19.28
CA HIS A 190 -20.29 -35.11 -20.72
C HIS A 190 -19.39 -36.34 -20.98
N GLU A 191 -18.30 -36.50 -20.22
CA GLU A 191 -17.45 -37.70 -20.36
C GLU A 191 -18.21 -38.99 -20.05
N LYS A 192 -19.08 -39.01 -19.01
CA LYS A 192 -19.90 -40.19 -18.72
C LYS A 192 -20.89 -40.51 -19.82
N ALA A 193 -21.48 -39.51 -20.46
CA ALA A 193 -22.41 -39.70 -21.55
C ALA A 193 -21.74 -40.17 -22.85
N GLU A 194 -20.44 -39.98 -23.04
CA GLU A 194 -19.66 -40.52 -24.17
C GLU A 194 -19.20 -41.97 -23.96
N PHE A 195 -19.00 -42.41 -22.71
CA PHE A 195 -18.62 -43.80 -22.39
C PHE A 195 -19.81 -44.78 -22.35
N GLU A 196 -21.05 -44.28 -22.31
CA GLU A 196 -22.28 -45.09 -22.33
C GLU A 196 -22.88 -45.23 -23.75
N LYS A 197 -22.21 -44.77 -24.79
CA LYS A 197 -22.57 -45.00 -26.23
C LYS A 197 -21.57 -45.95 -26.87
#